data_f78757db98f2f3ddc029094244411bc2
#
_entry.id   f78757db98f2f3ddc029094244411bc2
#
_cell.length_a   1.000
_cell.length_b   1.000
_cell.length_c   1.000
_cell.angle_alpha   90.00
_cell.angle_beta   90.00
_cell.angle_gamma   90.00
#
_symmetry.space_group_name_H-M   'P 1'
#
loop_
_entity.id
_entity.type
_entity.pdbx_description
1 polymer ?
#
loop_
_entity_poly.entity_id
_entity_poly.type
_entity_poly.pdbx_seq_one_letter_code
_entity_poly.pdbx_strand_id
1 'polypeptide(L)'
;MIPGLLAGGQNNLFMIIQTVISLLFFGMIFFLPRIMVWQTDRKMKSALVDLESYKNDAEIFFLSRLTGNWDQLKEHRKETDEDETVTVEPDLINEETRKKFDTLKDFKFSAPTGIDPAGLVGKLEHVLDTSEHKFDRFISRNASTEDEDELANLNMAFKGVMGTHQIYKVTRHFRQLISKTGNFQLSGLVQMMIPIYQELAESQKAATEAFVDEAPIGDSIGPLVAAKLIQDTEDPEELADDIIHAEEENGDQKVHVLKSNGPGARLGKYGDALENLTDEEELDAVITVDAGAKFEGEETGSISEGVGVMM
;
A
#
# COMPACT_ATOMS: atom_id res chain seq x y z
N MET A 1 1.21 84.37 -1.02
CA MET A 1 0.65 83.15 -0.42
C MET A 1 1.20 81.95 -1.17
N ILE A 2 1.99 81.14 -0.51
CA ILE A 2 2.78 80.03 -1.17
C ILE A 2 1.98 78.74 -1.12
N PRO A 3 1.46 78.21 -2.25
CA PRO A 3 0.78 76.92 -2.28
C PRO A 3 1.71 75.73 -2.51
N GLY A 4 3.02 75.87 -2.50
CA GLY A 4 3.97 74.82 -2.91
C GLY A 4 4.52 73.93 -1.80
N LEU A 5 4.30 74.24 -0.54
CA LEU A 5 4.99 73.52 0.56
C LEU A 5 4.24 72.24 1.07
N LEU A 6 2.96 72.11 0.76
CA LEU A 6 2.16 70.95 1.22
C LEU A 6 2.17 69.76 0.21
N ALA A 7 2.49 69.99 -1.04
CA ALA A 7 2.55 68.93 -2.07
C ALA A 7 3.83 68.04 -1.95
N GLY A 8 4.92 68.59 -1.40
CA GLY A 8 6.17 67.85 -1.24
C GLY A 8 6.15 66.77 -0.16
N GLY A 9 5.36 66.97 0.91
CA GLY A 9 5.28 66.06 2.02
C GLY A 9 4.48 64.76 1.72
N GLN A 10 3.41 64.91 0.93
CA GLN A 10 2.60 63.73 0.51
C GLN A 10 3.32 62.82 -0.47
N ASN A 11 4.08 63.42 -1.41
CA ASN A 11 4.89 62.63 -2.35
C ASN A 11 6.03 61.86 -1.67
N ASN A 12 6.65 62.48 -0.63
CA ASN A 12 7.71 61.80 0.12
C ASN A 12 7.15 60.65 0.97
N LEU A 13 5.99 60.81 1.62
CA LEU A 13 5.35 59.77 2.37
C LEU A 13 4.94 58.58 1.46
N PHE A 14 4.38 58.87 0.29
CA PHE A 14 4.00 57.87 -0.69
C PHE A 14 5.22 57.10 -1.21
N MET A 15 6.32 57.77 -1.54
CA MET A 15 7.57 57.10 -1.95
C MET A 15 8.16 56.24 -0.84
N ILE A 16 8.12 56.68 0.40
CA ILE A 16 8.59 55.87 1.54
C ILE A 16 7.74 54.58 1.69
N ILE A 17 6.42 54.72 1.66
CA ILE A 17 5.49 53.56 1.73
C ILE A 17 5.76 52.59 0.59
N GLN A 18 5.89 53.06 -0.65
CA GLN A 18 6.18 52.23 -1.80
C GLN A 18 7.52 51.53 -1.70
N THR A 19 8.55 52.19 -1.19
CA THR A 19 9.88 51.61 -0.95
C THR A 19 9.81 50.51 0.13
N VAL A 20 9.10 50.76 1.23
CA VAL A 20 8.91 49.75 2.29
C VAL A 20 8.15 48.54 1.77
N ILE A 21 7.06 48.73 1.01
CA ILE A 21 6.29 47.64 0.40
C ILE A 21 7.20 46.84 -0.56
N SER A 22 7.99 47.53 -1.38
CA SER A 22 8.93 46.85 -2.33
C SER A 22 9.98 46.05 -1.58
N LEU A 23 10.57 46.58 -0.51
CA LEU A 23 11.52 45.86 0.34
C LEU A 23 10.91 44.67 1.04
N LEU A 24 9.69 44.79 1.52
CA LEU A 24 8.94 43.66 2.11
C LEU A 24 8.64 42.58 1.06
N PHE A 25 8.24 42.99 -0.14
CA PHE A 25 7.98 42.07 -1.26
C PHE A 25 9.25 41.35 -1.70
N PHE A 26 10.35 42.05 -1.87
CA PHE A 26 11.65 41.41 -2.17
C PHE A 26 12.12 40.49 -1.01
N GLY A 27 11.97 40.93 0.24
CA GLY A 27 12.26 40.10 1.40
C GLY A 27 11.45 38.81 1.38
N MET A 28 10.14 38.92 1.10
CA MET A 28 9.26 37.76 1.02
C MET A 28 9.71 36.77 -0.08
N ILE A 29 10.06 37.25 -1.28
CA ILE A 29 10.55 36.38 -2.36
C ILE A 29 11.82 35.62 -1.98
N PHE A 30 12.74 36.24 -1.25
CA PHE A 30 14.01 35.61 -0.88
C PHE A 30 13.90 34.69 0.34
N PHE A 31 13.05 35.00 1.32
CA PHE A 31 12.98 34.26 2.58
C PHE A 31 11.88 33.19 2.59
N LEU A 32 10.78 33.39 1.87
CA LEU A 32 9.66 32.44 1.85
C LEU A 32 10.08 31.04 1.41
N PRO A 33 10.85 30.87 0.31
CA PRO A 33 11.31 29.53 -0.10
C PRO A 33 12.15 28.83 0.98
N ARG A 34 13.02 29.57 1.66
CA ARG A 34 13.87 28.99 2.73
C ARG A 34 13.05 28.59 3.96
N ILE A 35 12.05 29.41 4.32
CA ILE A 35 11.13 29.08 5.41
C ILE A 35 10.31 27.85 5.07
N MET A 36 9.81 27.72 3.85
CA MET A 36 9.08 26.53 3.39
C MET A 36 9.94 25.28 3.46
N VAL A 37 11.17 25.30 2.94
CA VAL A 37 12.11 24.18 3.01
C VAL A 37 12.36 23.77 4.46
N TRP A 38 12.61 24.73 5.34
CA TRP A 38 12.84 24.46 6.75
C TRP A 38 11.60 23.88 7.48
N GLN A 39 10.41 24.40 7.20
CA GLN A 39 9.16 23.85 7.74
C GLN A 39 8.91 22.43 7.27
N THR A 40 9.12 22.16 5.98
CA THR A 40 9.00 20.83 5.39
C THR A 40 9.99 19.84 6.00
N ASP A 41 11.27 20.23 6.18
CA ASP A 41 12.27 19.35 6.82
C ASP A 41 11.85 18.99 8.26
N ARG A 42 11.32 19.96 9.02
CA ARG A 42 10.82 19.68 10.38
C ARG A 42 9.62 18.72 10.38
N LYS A 43 8.63 18.93 9.49
CA LYS A 43 7.48 18.04 9.36
C LYS A 43 7.91 16.64 8.94
N MET A 44 8.80 16.53 7.95
CA MET A 44 9.32 15.24 7.52
C MET A 44 10.12 14.53 8.62
N LYS A 45 10.87 15.28 9.44
CA LYS A 45 11.58 14.69 10.58
C LYS A 45 10.62 14.09 11.59
N SER A 46 9.52 14.75 11.90
CA SER A 46 8.48 14.22 12.78
C SER A 46 7.83 12.99 12.16
N ALA A 47 7.36 13.10 10.92
CA ALA A 47 6.73 11.98 10.21
C ALA A 47 7.63 10.75 10.09
N LEU A 48 8.94 10.94 9.92
CA LEU A 48 9.89 9.82 9.85
C LEU A 48 10.00 9.05 11.17
N VAL A 49 9.72 9.66 12.32
CA VAL A 49 9.67 8.95 13.60
C VAL A 49 8.50 7.99 13.61
N ASP A 50 7.31 8.47 13.21
CA ASP A 50 6.09 7.65 13.15
C ASP A 50 6.26 6.51 12.12
N LEU A 51 6.76 6.84 10.92
CA LEU A 51 7.01 5.88 9.85
C LEU A 51 8.06 4.82 10.23
N GLU A 52 9.06 5.19 11.02
CA GLU A 52 10.06 4.25 11.55
C GLU A 52 9.45 3.30 12.57
N SER A 53 8.55 3.81 13.44
CA SER A 53 7.79 2.98 14.37
C SER A 53 6.90 2.00 13.61
N TYR A 54 6.06 2.45 12.68
CA TYR A 54 5.19 1.58 11.90
C TYR A 54 5.95 0.49 11.14
N LYS A 55 7.09 0.86 10.54
CA LYS A 55 7.97 -0.10 9.87
C LYS A 55 8.53 -1.15 10.85
N ASN A 56 8.99 -0.72 12.01
CA ASN A 56 9.56 -1.63 13.01
C ASN A 56 8.48 -2.55 13.57
N ASP A 57 7.30 -2.03 13.89
CA ASP A 57 6.18 -2.82 14.39
C ASP A 57 5.76 -3.90 13.38
N ALA A 58 5.59 -3.53 12.10
CA ALA A 58 5.27 -4.48 11.05
C ALA A 58 6.34 -5.58 10.90
N GLU A 59 7.64 -5.23 10.97
CA GLU A 59 8.74 -6.21 10.95
C GLU A 59 8.67 -7.16 12.15
N ILE A 60 8.39 -6.64 13.34
CA ILE A 60 8.26 -7.42 14.57
C ILE A 60 7.07 -8.37 14.49
N PHE A 61 5.91 -7.91 14.06
CA PHE A 61 4.69 -8.73 13.93
C PHE A 61 4.95 -9.91 12.99
N PHE A 62 5.43 -9.61 11.78
CA PHE A 62 5.75 -10.63 10.79
C PHE A 62 6.79 -11.65 11.31
N LEU A 63 7.90 -11.18 11.87
CA LEU A 63 8.97 -12.07 12.34
C LEU A 63 8.54 -12.91 13.53
N SER A 64 7.71 -12.37 14.43
CA SER A 64 7.17 -13.12 15.56
C SER A 64 6.24 -14.24 15.11
N ARG A 65 5.39 -14.00 14.09
CA ARG A 65 4.54 -15.06 13.53
C ARG A 65 5.37 -16.08 12.76
N LEU A 66 6.29 -15.63 11.92
CA LEU A 66 7.19 -16.50 11.16
C LEU A 66 7.92 -17.51 12.04
N THR A 67 8.30 -17.10 13.26
CA THR A 67 9.06 -17.93 14.21
C THR A 67 8.20 -18.61 15.27
N GLY A 68 6.87 -18.47 15.21
CA GLY A 68 5.94 -19.08 16.18
C GLY A 68 5.89 -18.38 17.55
N ASN A 69 6.38 -17.14 17.64
CA ASN A 69 6.40 -16.38 18.90
C ASN A 69 5.28 -15.31 18.98
N TRP A 70 4.34 -15.32 18.05
CA TRP A 70 3.30 -14.29 17.94
C TRP A 70 2.39 -14.20 19.16
N ASP A 71 1.93 -15.33 19.69
CA ASP A 71 1.04 -15.34 20.86
C ASP A 71 1.75 -14.81 22.11
N GLN A 72 3.03 -15.12 22.29
CA GLN A 72 3.83 -14.57 23.40
C GLN A 72 3.97 -13.05 23.28
N LEU A 73 4.16 -12.55 22.06
CA LEU A 73 4.22 -11.10 21.80
C LEU A 73 2.88 -10.42 22.12
N LYS A 74 1.74 -11.04 21.73
CA LYS A 74 0.40 -10.52 22.06
C LYS A 74 0.13 -10.45 23.56
N GLU A 75 0.52 -11.46 24.30
CA GLU A 75 0.38 -11.46 25.77
C GLU A 75 1.22 -10.35 26.39
N HIS A 76 2.47 -10.21 25.97
CA HIS A 76 3.35 -9.16 26.46
C HIS A 76 2.83 -7.74 26.15
N ARG A 77 2.27 -7.52 24.97
CA ARG A 77 1.64 -6.25 24.59
C ARG A 77 0.40 -5.90 25.42
N LYS A 78 -0.36 -6.88 25.90
CA LYS A 78 -1.52 -6.65 26.80
C LYS A 78 -1.11 -6.24 28.20
N GLU A 79 0.08 -6.62 28.63
CA GLU A 79 0.62 -6.32 29.96
C GLU A 79 1.35 -4.97 29.99
N THR A 80 1.76 -4.46 28.84
CA THR A 80 2.49 -3.21 28.67
C THR A 80 1.55 -2.15 28.13
N ASP A 81 1.63 -0.89 28.61
CA ASP A 81 0.83 0.23 28.07
C ASP A 81 1.05 0.39 26.56
N GLU A 82 -0.04 0.63 25.81
CA GLU A 82 -0.06 0.70 24.33
C GLU A 82 0.94 1.70 23.71
N ASP A 83 1.46 2.64 24.52
CA ASP A 83 2.42 3.68 24.10
C ASP A 83 3.91 3.26 24.21
N GLU A 84 4.23 2.11 24.79
CA GLU A 84 5.61 1.63 24.85
C GLU A 84 5.97 0.91 23.54
N THR A 85 6.92 1.46 22.80
CA THR A 85 7.50 0.82 21.60
C THR A 85 7.97 -0.58 21.99
N VAL A 86 7.33 -1.60 21.44
CA VAL A 86 7.67 -3.00 21.72
C VAL A 86 9.09 -3.25 21.19
N THR A 87 10.05 -3.14 22.05
CA THR A 87 11.43 -3.56 21.76
C THR A 87 11.50 -5.08 21.92
N VAL A 88 11.02 -5.81 20.90
CA VAL A 88 11.32 -7.23 20.83
C VAL A 88 12.79 -7.39 20.49
N GLU A 89 13.48 -8.22 21.28
CA GLU A 89 14.90 -8.45 21.12
C GLU A 89 15.25 -8.91 19.70
N PRO A 90 16.40 -8.49 19.15
CA PRO A 90 16.80 -8.77 17.76
C PRO A 90 16.99 -10.26 17.43
N ASP A 91 16.86 -11.15 18.41
CA ASP A 91 17.24 -12.55 18.32
C ASP A 91 16.12 -13.51 17.83
N LEU A 92 14.98 -12.99 17.34
CA LEU A 92 13.90 -13.83 16.82
C LEU A 92 14.32 -14.71 15.64
N ILE A 93 15.29 -14.27 14.87
CA ILE A 93 15.83 -15.02 13.73
C ILE A 93 17.37 -15.00 13.73
N ASN A 94 17.97 -16.06 13.19
CA ASN A 94 19.42 -16.11 13.05
C ASN A 94 19.94 -15.06 12.05
N GLU A 95 21.25 -14.74 12.12
CA GLU A 95 21.87 -13.69 11.31
C GLU A 95 21.76 -13.93 9.79
N GLU A 96 21.79 -15.18 9.34
CA GLU A 96 21.65 -15.52 7.92
C GLU A 96 20.23 -15.24 7.41
N THR A 97 19.23 -15.66 8.16
CA THR A 97 17.80 -15.38 7.86
C THR A 97 17.54 -13.87 7.91
N ARG A 98 18.13 -13.16 8.86
CA ARG A 98 18.03 -11.69 8.95
C ARG A 98 18.57 -11.01 7.70
N LYS A 99 19.74 -11.41 7.22
CA LYS A 99 20.31 -10.86 5.98
C LYS A 99 19.44 -11.14 4.76
N LYS A 100 18.85 -12.34 4.66
CA LYS A 100 17.91 -12.67 3.57
C LYS A 100 16.65 -11.83 3.65
N PHE A 101 16.07 -11.70 4.84
CA PHE A 101 14.91 -10.85 5.09
C PHE A 101 15.19 -9.39 4.71
N ASP A 102 16.31 -8.81 5.17
CA ASP A 102 16.71 -7.44 4.85
C ASP A 102 16.92 -7.24 3.34
N THR A 103 17.40 -8.24 2.63
CA THR A 103 17.55 -8.20 1.17
C THR A 103 16.19 -8.26 0.47
N LEU A 104 15.27 -9.09 0.96
CA LEU A 104 13.95 -9.27 0.35
C LEU A 104 13.04 -8.04 0.58
N LYS A 105 13.05 -7.45 1.77
CA LYS A 105 12.25 -6.23 2.01
C LYS A 105 12.71 -5.02 1.19
N ASP A 106 13.97 -5.05 0.72
CA ASP A 106 14.54 -4.07 -0.21
C ASP A 106 14.30 -4.42 -1.69
N PHE A 107 13.66 -5.55 -1.96
CA PHE A 107 13.37 -5.98 -3.31
C PHE A 107 12.53 -4.94 -4.04
N LYS A 108 13.01 -4.55 -5.22
CA LYS A 108 12.33 -3.56 -6.05
C LYS A 108 11.87 -4.20 -7.34
N PHE A 109 10.60 -4.04 -7.61
CA PHE A 109 10.05 -4.29 -8.91
C PHE A 109 10.52 -3.20 -9.88
N SER A 110 11.21 -3.59 -10.93
CA SER A 110 11.57 -2.68 -12.03
C SER A 110 10.71 -3.03 -13.22
N ALA A 111 9.74 -2.16 -13.53
CA ALA A 111 9.00 -2.30 -14.77
C ALA A 111 9.98 -2.25 -15.95
N PRO A 112 9.92 -3.21 -16.87
CA PRO A 112 10.80 -3.21 -18.02
C PRO A 112 10.48 -1.98 -18.89
N THR A 113 11.45 -1.10 -19.06
CA THR A 113 11.35 0.05 -19.98
C THR A 113 11.78 -0.39 -21.38
N GLY A 114 11.00 -0.04 -22.39
CA GLY A 114 11.31 -0.34 -23.80
C GLY A 114 10.81 -1.70 -24.30
N ILE A 115 9.77 -2.25 -23.72
CA ILE A 115 9.15 -3.49 -24.15
C ILE A 115 8.11 -3.20 -25.23
N ASP A 116 8.08 -4.08 -26.24
CA ASP A 116 6.99 -4.17 -27.20
C ASP A 116 5.64 -4.31 -26.45
N PRO A 117 4.66 -3.43 -26.70
CA PRO A 117 3.35 -3.50 -26.07
C PRO A 117 2.66 -4.86 -26.21
N ALA A 118 2.88 -5.57 -27.31
CA ALA A 118 2.31 -6.88 -27.58
C ALA A 118 2.78 -8.02 -26.66
N GLY A 119 3.81 -7.81 -25.85
CA GLY A 119 4.31 -8.81 -24.89
C GLY A 119 4.41 -8.30 -23.46
N LEU A 120 3.87 -7.12 -23.20
CA LEU A 120 4.05 -6.45 -21.90
C LEU A 120 3.37 -7.21 -20.77
N VAL A 121 2.13 -7.66 -20.96
CA VAL A 121 1.32 -8.34 -19.93
C VAL A 121 2.03 -9.61 -19.45
N GLY A 122 2.34 -10.55 -20.35
CA GLY A 122 3.00 -11.80 -19.97
C GLY A 122 4.40 -11.62 -19.36
N LYS A 123 5.12 -10.54 -19.73
CA LYS A 123 6.42 -10.24 -19.11
C LYS A 123 6.25 -9.64 -17.71
N LEU A 124 5.22 -8.81 -17.48
CA LEU A 124 4.89 -8.30 -16.16
C LEU A 124 4.44 -9.44 -15.24
N GLU A 125 3.58 -10.31 -15.72
CA GLU A 125 3.15 -11.52 -15.03
C GLU A 125 4.33 -12.37 -14.63
N HIS A 126 5.23 -12.73 -15.57
CA HIS A 126 6.43 -13.49 -15.26
C HIS A 126 7.34 -12.84 -14.20
N VAL A 127 7.44 -11.51 -14.19
CA VAL A 127 8.24 -10.78 -13.17
C VAL A 127 7.54 -10.81 -11.82
N LEU A 128 6.20 -10.68 -11.79
CA LEU A 128 5.38 -10.79 -10.59
C LEU A 128 5.50 -12.21 -10.00
N ASP A 129 5.25 -13.24 -10.79
CA ASP A 129 5.38 -14.65 -10.38
C ASP A 129 6.78 -14.96 -9.84
N THR A 130 7.83 -14.48 -10.53
CA THR A 130 9.21 -14.67 -10.07
C THR A 130 9.47 -14.02 -8.70
N SER A 131 8.83 -12.86 -8.43
CA SER A 131 8.95 -12.20 -7.12
C SER A 131 8.18 -12.95 -6.05
N GLU A 132 6.96 -13.37 -6.34
CA GLU A 132 6.13 -14.14 -5.42
C GLU A 132 6.81 -15.45 -5.04
N HIS A 133 7.31 -16.22 -5.99
CA HIS A 133 8.09 -17.43 -5.72
C HIS A 133 9.33 -17.22 -4.83
N LYS A 134 9.93 -16.04 -4.82
CA LYS A 134 11.02 -15.73 -3.89
C LYS A 134 10.52 -15.51 -2.48
N PHE A 135 9.38 -14.84 -2.33
CA PHE A 135 8.77 -14.58 -1.02
C PHE A 135 8.27 -15.89 -0.42
N ASP A 136 7.51 -16.67 -1.17
CA ASP A 136 7.02 -18.01 -0.76
C ASP A 136 8.14 -18.91 -0.31
N ARG A 137 9.21 -18.98 -1.11
CA ARG A 137 10.38 -19.81 -0.80
C ARG A 137 11.12 -19.34 0.47
N PHE A 138 11.15 -18.04 0.75
CA PHE A 138 11.72 -17.52 1.98
C PHE A 138 10.83 -17.88 3.16
N ILE A 139 9.54 -17.67 3.05
CA ILE A 139 8.54 -17.91 4.09
C ILE A 139 8.49 -19.40 4.41
N SER A 140 8.24 -20.26 3.43
CA SER A 140 8.14 -21.73 3.62
C SER A 140 9.38 -22.38 4.23
N ARG A 141 10.56 -21.76 4.04
CA ARG A 141 11.81 -22.29 4.63
C ARG A 141 12.07 -21.81 6.06
N ASN A 142 11.44 -20.75 6.50
CA ASN A 142 11.73 -20.11 7.77
C ASN A 142 10.50 -20.04 8.69
N ALA A 143 9.30 -20.33 8.18
CA ALA A 143 8.09 -20.38 8.97
C ALA A 143 8.12 -21.57 9.94
N SER A 144 7.47 -21.37 11.09
CA SER A 144 7.26 -22.41 12.11
C SER A 144 6.09 -23.35 11.77
N THR A 145 5.42 -23.13 10.65
CA THR A 145 4.24 -23.87 10.20
C THR A 145 4.46 -24.44 8.79
N GLU A 146 3.71 -25.49 8.45
CA GLU A 146 3.60 -26.06 7.10
C GLU A 146 2.16 -25.88 6.57
N ASP A 147 1.29 -25.22 7.31
CA ASP A 147 -0.09 -24.93 6.91
C ASP A 147 -0.12 -23.91 5.77
N GLU A 148 -0.76 -24.27 4.64
CA GLU A 148 -0.76 -23.46 3.43
C GLU A 148 -1.50 -22.13 3.61
N ASP A 149 -2.57 -22.10 4.40
CA ASP A 149 -3.35 -20.89 4.65
C ASP A 149 -2.55 -19.91 5.53
N GLU A 150 -1.85 -20.45 6.54
CA GLU A 150 -0.95 -19.65 7.37
C GLU A 150 0.24 -19.11 6.56
N LEU A 151 0.82 -19.91 5.65
CA LEU A 151 1.88 -19.47 4.77
C LEU A 151 1.41 -18.38 3.79
N ALA A 152 0.18 -18.47 3.28
CA ALA A 152 -0.41 -17.44 2.44
C ALA A 152 -0.63 -16.13 3.22
N ASN A 153 -1.14 -16.21 4.45
CA ASN A 153 -1.28 -15.05 5.33
C ASN A 153 0.07 -14.41 5.66
N LEU A 154 1.12 -15.22 5.91
CA LEU A 154 2.48 -14.73 6.09
C LEU A 154 3.04 -14.04 4.84
N ASN A 155 2.72 -14.53 3.64
CA ASN A 155 3.11 -13.85 2.39
C ASN A 155 2.49 -12.44 2.30
N MET A 156 1.21 -12.32 2.60
CA MET A 156 0.53 -11.01 2.61
C MET A 156 1.05 -10.10 3.72
N ALA A 157 1.31 -10.64 4.92
CA ALA A 157 1.95 -9.89 6.00
C ALA A 157 3.34 -9.36 5.58
N PHE A 158 4.13 -10.17 4.87
CA PHE A 158 5.42 -9.73 4.34
C PHE A 158 5.29 -8.61 3.31
N LYS A 159 4.26 -8.63 2.45
CA LYS A 159 3.96 -7.53 1.52
C LYS A 159 3.64 -6.23 2.29
N GLY A 160 2.93 -6.32 3.42
CA GLY A 160 2.71 -5.18 4.34
C GLY A 160 4.00 -4.63 4.94
N VAL A 161 4.92 -5.49 5.37
CA VAL A 161 6.26 -5.08 5.83
C VAL A 161 7.03 -4.36 4.72
N MET A 162 7.00 -4.88 3.49
CA MET A 162 7.64 -4.22 2.35
C MET A 162 7.04 -2.84 2.07
N GLY A 163 5.72 -2.71 2.18
CA GLY A 163 4.99 -1.45 2.00
C GLY A 163 5.44 -0.39 3.00
N THR A 164 5.42 -0.69 4.29
CA THR A 164 5.88 0.24 5.35
C THR A 164 7.35 0.61 5.17
N HIS A 165 8.20 -0.36 4.85
CA HIS A 165 9.63 -0.14 4.61
C HIS A 165 9.87 0.78 3.41
N GLN A 166 9.15 0.58 2.31
CA GLN A 166 9.27 1.39 1.10
C GLN A 166 8.83 2.84 1.33
N ILE A 167 7.70 3.04 2.04
CA ILE A 167 7.20 4.38 2.39
C ILE A 167 8.24 5.12 3.24
N TYR A 168 8.80 4.48 4.27
CA TYR A 168 9.86 5.05 5.10
C TYR A 168 11.07 5.46 4.25
N LYS A 169 11.56 4.58 3.36
CA LYS A 169 12.73 4.86 2.50
C LYS A 169 12.50 6.01 1.55
N VAL A 170 11.33 6.05 0.89
CA VAL A 170 10.99 7.12 -0.05
C VAL A 170 10.89 8.46 0.68
N THR A 171 10.23 8.50 1.83
CA THR A 171 10.13 9.72 2.66
C THR A 171 11.51 10.20 3.12
N ARG A 172 12.34 9.28 3.60
CA ARG A 172 13.73 9.58 4.00
C ARG A 172 14.56 10.12 2.83
N HIS A 173 14.40 9.53 1.63
CA HIS A 173 15.09 9.98 0.43
C HIS A 173 14.67 11.41 0.04
N PHE A 174 13.38 11.71 -0.01
CA PHE A 174 12.89 13.06 -0.32
C PHE A 174 13.36 14.09 0.71
N ARG A 175 13.37 13.75 1.99
CA ARG A 175 13.93 14.63 3.02
C ARG A 175 15.40 14.97 2.74
N GLN A 176 16.22 13.97 2.43
CA GLN A 176 17.63 14.18 2.11
C GLN A 176 17.81 15.03 0.84
N LEU A 177 16.99 14.79 -0.19
CA LEU A 177 17.02 15.54 -1.44
C LEU A 177 16.69 17.02 -1.22
N ILE A 178 15.58 17.29 -0.52
CA ILE A 178 15.14 18.65 -0.17
C ILE A 178 16.20 19.37 0.67
N SER A 179 16.73 18.71 1.70
CA SER A 179 17.76 19.28 2.58
C SER A 179 19.05 19.64 1.81
N LYS A 180 19.43 18.82 0.82
CA LYS A 180 20.66 19.07 0.01
C LYS A 180 20.46 20.11 -1.08
N THR A 181 19.30 20.15 -1.71
CA THR A 181 19.04 21.00 -2.90
C THR A 181 18.37 22.32 -2.56
N GLY A 182 17.70 22.43 -1.42
CA GLY A 182 16.89 23.58 -1.06
C GLY A 182 15.72 23.82 -2.03
N ASN A 183 15.28 22.80 -2.77
CA ASN A 183 14.21 22.91 -3.76
C ASN A 183 12.85 23.12 -3.09
N PHE A 184 12.36 24.36 -3.11
CA PHE A 184 11.11 24.74 -2.47
C PHE A 184 9.86 24.19 -3.17
N GLN A 185 9.91 23.97 -4.50
CA GLN A 185 8.79 23.40 -5.27
C GLN A 185 8.59 21.94 -4.85
N LEU A 186 9.69 21.17 -4.78
CA LEU A 186 9.65 19.81 -4.27
C LEU A 186 9.20 19.77 -2.80
N SER A 187 9.62 20.75 -1.99
CA SER A 187 9.17 20.87 -0.60
C SER A 187 7.66 21.02 -0.49
N GLY A 188 7.05 21.86 -1.33
CA GLY A 188 5.60 22.04 -1.35
C GLY A 188 4.85 20.74 -1.70
N LEU A 189 5.31 20.07 -2.75
CA LEU A 189 4.72 18.79 -3.17
C LEU A 189 4.83 17.71 -2.07
N VAL A 190 6.02 17.53 -1.53
CA VAL A 190 6.24 16.52 -0.48
C VAL A 190 5.48 16.83 0.79
N GLN A 191 5.34 18.11 1.16
CA GLN A 191 4.54 18.50 2.32
C GLN A 191 3.07 18.07 2.21
N MET A 192 2.51 18.05 1.01
CA MET A 192 1.15 17.54 0.75
C MET A 192 1.08 16.01 0.85
N MET A 193 2.17 15.31 0.51
CA MET A 193 2.21 13.85 0.52
C MET A 193 2.46 13.26 1.91
N ILE A 194 3.00 14.01 2.86
CA ILE A 194 3.35 13.50 4.21
C ILE A 194 2.16 12.84 4.91
N PRO A 195 0.97 13.47 5.03
CA PRO A 195 -0.17 12.84 5.70
C PRO A 195 -0.60 11.54 5.01
N ILE A 196 -0.60 11.52 3.67
CA ILE A 196 -0.96 10.35 2.88
C ILE A 196 0.01 9.20 3.15
N TYR A 197 1.31 9.48 3.22
CA TYR A 197 2.33 8.47 3.52
C TYR A 197 2.22 7.94 4.96
N GLN A 198 1.87 8.79 5.94
CA GLN A 198 1.65 8.36 7.31
C GLN A 198 0.43 7.44 7.39
N GLU A 199 -0.72 7.84 6.83
CA GLU A 199 -1.94 7.06 6.80
C GLU A 199 -1.74 5.70 6.07
N LEU A 200 -1.06 5.72 4.92
CA LEU A 200 -0.77 4.51 4.16
C LEU A 200 0.15 3.56 4.94
N ALA A 201 1.18 4.07 5.61
CA ALA A 201 2.08 3.24 6.41
C ALA A 201 1.40 2.67 7.66
N GLU A 202 0.55 3.45 8.31
CA GLU A 202 -0.27 2.99 9.43
C GLU A 202 -1.23 1.87 9.00
N SER A 203 -1.91 2.05 7.86
CA SER A 203 -2.79 1.03 7.27
C SER A 203 -2.02 -0.24 6.90
N GLN A 204 -0.82 -0.13 6.31
CA GLN A 204 0.02 -1.28 6.00
C GLN A 204 0.48 -2.02 7.27
N LYS A 205 0.82 -1.30 8.33
CA LYS A 205 1.15 -1.90 9.63
C LYS A 205 -0.06 -2.67 10.20
N ALA A 206 -1.23 -2.04 10.20
CA ALA A 206 -2.47 -2.66 10.68
C ALA A 206 -2.86 -3.89 9.85
N ALA A 207 -2.70 -3.83 8.52
CA ALA A 207 -2.91 -4.97 7.64
C ALA A 207 -1.92 -6.11 7.95
N THR A 208 -0.64 -5.79 8.19
CA THR A 208 0.35 -6.79 8.62
C THR A 208 -0.09 -7.51 9.89
N GLU A 209 -0.55 -6.77 10.90
CA GLU A 209 -1.05 -7.33 12.15
C GLU A 209 -2.27 -8.24 11.93
N ALA A 210 -3.23 -7.79 11.10
CA ALA A 210 -4.41 -8.56 10.79
C ALA A 210 -4.08 -9.87 10.05
N PHE A 211 -3.16 -9.87 9.10
CA PHE A 211 -2.73 -11.10 8.41
C PHE A 211 -1.99 -12.07 9.35
N VAL A 212 -1.15 -11.59 10.26
CA VAL A 212 -0.52 -12.47 11.26
C VAL A 212 -1.50 -13.02 12.29
N ASP A 213 -2.62 -12.33 12.53
CA ASP A 213 -3.75 -12.80 13.34
C ASP A 213 -4.75 -13.67 12.56
N GLU A 214 -4.49 -13.94 11.27
CA GLU A 214 -5.39 -14.66 10.36
C GLU A 214 -6.79 -14.02 10.29
N ALA A 215 -6.86 -12.71 10.56
CA ALA A 215 -8.10 -11.97 10.44
C ALA A 215 -8.47 -11.74 8.97
N PRO A 216 -9.71 -12.05 8.56
CA PRO A 216 -10.15 -11.84 7.19
C PRO A 216 -10.28 -10.33 6.92
N ILE A 217 -9.35 -9.79 6.14
CA ILE A 217 -9.35 -8.39 5.69
C ILE A 217 -9.19 -8.33 4.18
N GLY A 218 -9.54 -7.18 3.61
CA GLY A 218 -9.42 -6.90 2.19
C GLY A 218 -10.76 -6.95 1.49
N ASP A 219 -10.71 -7.04 0.17
CA ASP A 219 -11.88 -7.09 -0.68
C ASP A 219 -12.45 -8.51 -0.74
N SER A 220 -13.57 -8.71 -0.08
CA SER A 220 -14.25 -10.01 0.00
C SER A 220 -15.63 -10.02 -0.65
N ILE A 221 -16.08 -8.91 -1.26
CA ILE A 221 -17.45 -8.85 -1.83
C ILE A 221 -17.62 -9.80 -3.02
N GLY A 222 -16.64 -9.86 -3.92
CA GLY A 222 -16.64 -10.80 -5.05
C GLY A 222 -16.71 -12.26 -4.58
N PRO A 223 -15.75 -12.72 -3.76
CA PRO A 223 -15.79 -14.06 -3.17
C PRO A 223 -17.07 -14.36 -2.38
N LEU A 224 -17.64 -13.37 -1.68
CA LEU A 224 -18.91 -13.55 -0.94
C LEU A 224 -20.09 -13.78 -1.88
N VAL A 225 -20.19 -12.99 -2.97
CA VAL A 225 -21.24 -13.16 -3.98
C VAL A 225 -21.12 -14.53 -4.64
N ALA A 226 -19.93 -14.91 -5.10
CA ALA A 226 -19.68 -16.21 -5.70
C ALA A 226 -20.00 -17.36 -4.71
N ALA A 227 -19.54 -17.28 -3.48
CA ALA A 227 -19.85 -18.28 -2.45
C ALA A 227 -21.36 -18.39 -2.18
N LYS A 228 -22.10 -17.28 -2.28
CA LYS A 228 -23.55 -17.29 -2.15
C LYS A 228 -24.25 -18.00 -3.31
N LEU A 229 -23.72 -17.85 -4.52
CA LEU A 229 -24.25 -18.53 -5.70
C LEU A 229 -24.04 -20.04 -5.64
N ILE A 230 -22.87 -20.49 -5.19
CA ILE A 230 -22.48 -21.91 -5.16
C ILE A 230 -22.74 -22.61 -3.81
N GLN A 231 -23.49 -21.97 -2.89
CA GLN A 231 -23.65 -22.49 -1.52
C GLN A 231 -24.30 -23.88 -1.46
N ASP A 232 -25.08 -24.24 -2.46
CA ASP A 232 -25.83 -25.51 -2.55
C ASP A 232 -25.17 -26.50 -3.55
N THR A 233 -24.02 -26.13 -4.15
CA THR A 233 -23.26 -27.00 -5.07
C THR A 233 -22.44 -28.01 -4.26
N GLU A 234 -22.64 -29.28 -4.58
CA GLU A 234 -21.81 -30.38 -4.06
C GLU A 234 -20.53 -30.49 -4.88
N ASP A 235 -19.37 -30.41 -4.24
CA ASP A 235 -18.03 -30.60 -4.81
C ASP A 235 -17.64 -29.63 -5.96
N PRO A 236 -17.36 -28.33 -5.69
CA PRO A 236 -16.78 -27.45 -6.68
C PRO A 236 -15.37 -27.94 -7.08
N GLU A 237 -15.05 -27.86 -8.36
CA GLU A 237 -13.77 -28.34 -8.91
C GLU A 237 -12.72 -27.23 -8.93
N GLU A 238 -11.45 -27.57 -8.75
CA GLU A 238 -10.35 -26.63 -8.95
C GLU A 238 -10.03 -26.53 -10.45
N LEU A 239 -10.27 -25.36 -11.06
CA LEU A 239 -10.08 -25.10 -12.49
C LEU A 239 -8.71 -24.53 -12.81
N ALA A 240 -8.12 -23.79 -11.87
CA ALA A 240 -6.76 -23.24 -11.92
C ALA A 240 -6.23 -23.07 -10.50
N ASP A 241 -4.94 -22.74 -10.35
CA ASP A 241 -4.28 -22.52 -9.05
C ASP A 241 -5.13 -21.62 -8.15
N ASP A 242 -5.58 -22.15 -7.01
CA ASP A 242 -6.41 -21.46 -6.01
C ASP A 242 -7.77 -20.91 -6.54
N ILE A 243 -8.27 -21.40 -7.70
CA ILE A 243 -9.59 -21.03 -8.23
C ILE A 243 -10.50 -22.24 -8.30
N ILE A 244 -11.59 -22.21 -7.56
CA ILE A 244 -12.67 -23.18 -7.68
C ILE A 244 -13.74 -22.70 -8.67
N HIS A 245 -14.30 -23.68 -9.35
CA HIS A 245 -15.36 -23.53 -10.33
C HIS A 245 -16.56 -24.36 -9.92
N ALA A 246 -17.73 -23.82 -10.16
CA ALA A 246 -19.00 -24.54 -10.04
C ALA A 246 -19.94 -24.12 -11.16
N GLU A 247 -20.77 -25.07 -11.60
CA GLU A 247 -21.83 -24.84 -12.57
C GLU A 247 -23.17 -24.72 -11.85
N GLU A 248 -23.93 -23.69 -12.21
CA GLU A 248 -25.26 -23.43 -11.69
C GLU A 248 -26.24 -23.19 -12.83
N GLU A 249 -27.47 -23.64 -12.66
CA GLU A 249 -28.58 -23.35 -13.61
C GLU A 249 -29.42 -22.17 -13.10
N ASN A 250 -29.52 -21.12 -13.91
CA ASN A 250 -30.43 -20.00 -13.66
C ASN A 250 -31.46 -19.89 -14.76
N GLY A 251 -32.57 -20.59 -14.61
CA GLY A 251 -33.60 -20.72 -15.62
C GLY A 251 -33.09 -21.53 -16.82
N ASP A 252 -33.00 -20.88 -17.99
CA ASP A 252 -32.49 -21.50 -19.23
C ASP A 252 -30.99 -21.19 -19.45
N GLN A 253 -30.32 -20.54 -18.49
CA GLN A 253 -28.94 -20.15 -18.59
C GLN A 253 -28.06 -21.07 -17.75
N LYS A 254 -26.94 -21.52 -18.34
CA LYS A 254 -25.83 -22.16 -17.63
C LYS A 254 -24.91 -21.07 -17.11
N VAL A 255 -24.62 -21.08 -15.83
CA VAL A 255 -23.78 -20.08 -15.16
C VAL A 255 -22.56 -20.76 -14.58
N HIS A 256 -21.37 -20.38 -15.06
CA HIS A 256 -20.10 -20.80 -14.51
C HIS A 256 -19.66 -19.80 -13.44
N VAL A 257 -19.49 -20.24 -12.21
CA VAL A 257 -19.08 -19.41 -11.09
C VAL A 257 -17.64 -19.71 -10.73
N LEU A 258 -16.78 -18.70 -10.84
CA LEU A 258 -15.38 -18.77 -10.44
C LEU A 258 -15.15 -18.01 -9.14
N LYS A 259 -14.41 -18.60 -8.23
CA LYS A 259 -14.10 -18.00 -6.92
C LYS A 259 -12.72 -18.45 -6.45
N SER A 260 -11.97 -17.55 -5.80
CA SER A 260 -10.76 -17.96 -5.05
C SER A 260 -11.11 -19.04 -4.04
N ASN A 261 -10.27 -20.06 -3.97
CA ASN A 261 -10.51 -21.21 -3.10
C ASN A 261 -10.60 -20.78 -1.63
N GLY A 262 -9.63 -19.97 -1.13
CA GLY A 262 -9.55 -19.65 0.29
C GLY A 262 -9.42 -20.90 1.16
N PRO A 263 -9.52 -20.80 2.46
CA PRO A 263 -9.42 -19.60 3.25
C PRO A 263 -8.04 -18.95 3.19
N GLY A 264 -7.89 -17.83 3.83
CA GLY A 264 -6.64 -17.08 3.85
C GLY A 264 -6.50 -16.11 2.67
N ALA A 265 -5.31 -15.54 2.53
CA ALA A 265 -5.03 -14.49 1.56
C ALA A 265 -4.61 -15.03 0.19
N ARG A 266 -5.30 -16.05 -0.30
CA ARG A 266 -5.08 -16.63 -1.62
C ARG A 266 -5.91 -15.89 -2.66
N LEU A 267 -5.28 -15.34 -3.69
CA LEU A 267 -5.97 -14.61 -4.76
C LEU A 267 -6.40 -15.53 -5.90
N GLY A 268 -5.59 -16.54 -6.22
CA GLY A 268 -5.82 -17.43 -7.33
C GLY A 268 -5.52 -16.83 -8.71
N LYS A 269 -5.55 -17.66 -9.74
CA LYS A 269 -5.26 -17.28 -11.12
C LYS A 269 -6.54 -17.23 -11.97
N TYR A 270 -7.33 -16.16 -11.81
CA TYR A 270 -8.59 -15.97 -12.54
C TYR A 270 -8.42 -15.94 -14.07
N GLY A 271 -7.31 -15.38 -14.57
CA GLY A 271 -7.00 -15.33 -15.99
C GLY A 271 -6.88 -16.74 -16.57
N ASP A 272 -6.06 -17.57 -15.96
CA ASP A 272 -5.83 -18.97 -16.39
C ASP A 272 -7.14 -19.78 -16.30
N ALA A 273 -7.91 -19.59 -15.22
CA ALA A 273 -9.21 -20.25 -15.05
C ALA A 273 -10.20 -19.87 -16.16
N LEU A 274 -10.27 -18.60 -16.52
CA LEU A 274 -11.14 -18.14 -17.59
C LEU A 274 -10.69 -18.62 -18.97
N GLU A 275 -9.36 -18.65 -19.24
CA GLU A 275 -8.83 -19.22 -20.48
C GLU A 275 -9.17 -20.70 -20.58
N ASN A 276 -8.94 -21.48 -19.53
CA ASN A 276 -9.29 -22.90 -19.51
C ASN A 276 -10.78 -23.12 -19.80
N LEU A 277 -11.66 -22.31 -19.18
CA LEU A 277 -13.11 -22.43 -19.40
C LEU A 277 -13.52 -22.05 -20.82
N THR A 278 -12.95 -20.98 -21.39
CA THR A 278 -13.27 -20.53 -22.75
C THR A 278 -12.71 -21.44 -23.84
N ASP A 279 -11.70 -22.25 -23.55
CA ASP A 279 -11.19 -23.28 -24.45
C ASP A 279 -12.14 -24.49 -24.54
N GLU A 280 -12.93 -24.73 -23.51
CA GLU A 280 -13.87 -25.86 -23.43
C GLU A 280 -15.30 -25.47 -23.82
N GLU A 281 -15.74 -24.25 -23.50
CA GLU A 281 -17.11 -23.78 -23.72
C GLU A 281 -17.17 -22.35 -24.29
N GLU A 282 -18.19 -22.08 -25.11
CA GLU A 282 -18.46 -20.73 -25.63
C GLU A 282 -19.28 -19.95 -24.61
N LEU A 283 -18.74 -18.82 -24.13
CA LEU A 283 -19.40 -17.96 -23.15
C LEU A 283 -20.08 -16.77 -23.84
N ASP A 284 -21.35 -16.55 -23.56
CA ASP A 284 -22.09 -15.38 -24.06
C ASP A 284 -21.66 -14.09 -23.37
N ALA A 285 -21.32 -14.14 -22.08
CA ALA A 285 -20.89 -12.99 -21.29
C ALA A 285 -20.02 -13.41 -20.10
N VAL A 286 -19.15 -12.51 -19.66
CA VAL A 286 -18.36 -12.61 -18.42
C VAL A 286 -18.75 -11.46 -17.52
N ILE A 287 -19.12 -11.76 -16.29
CA ILE A 287 -19.48 -10.78 -15.27
C ILE A 287 -18.43 -10.85 -14.15
N THR A 288 -17.80 -9.72 -13.84
CA THR A 288 -16.89 -9.60 -12.70
C THR A 288 -17.56 -8.83 -11.58
N VAL A 289 -17.39 -9.29 -10.35
CA VAL A 289 -17.87 -8.63 -9.13
C VAL A 289 -16.68 -8.30 -8.26
N ASP A 290 -16.50 -7.01 -8.00
CA ASP A 290 -15.34 -6.49 -7.26
C ASP A 290 -15.76 -5.32 -6.37
N ALA A 291 -14.96 -4.97 -5.35
CA ALA A 291 -15.21 -3.78 -4.56
C ALA A 291 -14.67 -2.53 -5.26
N GLY A 292 -15.50 -1.52 -5.35
CA GLY A 292 -15.13 -0.20 -5.84
C GLY A 292 -14.67 0.73 -4.71
N ALA A 293 -13.70 1.59 -5.01
CA ALA A 293 -13.34 2.69 -4.11
C ALA A 293 -14.50 3.71 -4.05
N LYS A 294 -14.91 4.03 -2.83
CA LYS A 294 -15.95 5.02 -2.58
C LYS A 294 -15.36 6.43 -2.59
N PHE A 295 -15.97 7.34 -3.35
CA PHE A 295 -15.66 8.77 -3.28
C PHE A 295 -16.33 9.44 -2.09
N GLU A 296 -15.81 10.61 -1.67
CA GLU A 296 -16.42 11.39 -0.59
C GLU A 296 -17.85 11.80 -0.97
N GLY A 297 -18.80 11.47 -0.09
CA GLY A 297 -20.23 11.75 -0.30
C GLY A 297 -21.03 10.58 -0.90
N GLU A 298 -20.41 9.51 -1.32
CA GLU A 298 -21.11 8.30 -1.76
C GLU A 298 -21.55 7.43 -0.58
N GLU A 299 -22.67 6.73 -0.72
CA GLU A 299 -23.16 5.80 0.30
C GLU A 299 -22.39 4.47 0.21
N THR A 300 -22.08 3.88 1.37
CA THR A 300 -21.49 2.54 1.44
C THR A 300 -22.52 1.50 0.96
N GLY A 301 -22.11 0.64 0.02
CA GLY A 301 -22.99 -0.36 -0.59
C GLY A 301 -23.66 0.10 -1.89
N SER A 302 -23.30 1.28 -2.40
CA SER A 302 -23.69 1.68 -3.77
C SER A 302 -23.09 0.70 -4.78
N ILE A 303 -23.86 0.40 -5.83
CA ILE A 303 -23.46 -0.48 -6.93
C ILE A 303 -23.21 0.40 -8.15
N SER A 304 -22.07 0.20 -8.80
CA SER A 304 -21.75 0.78 -10.10
C SER A 304 -21.58 -0.33 -11.13
N GLU A 305 -22.20 -0.16 -12.29
CA GLU A 305 -22.07 -1.11 -13.39
C GLU A 305 -21.34 -0.46 -14.55
N GLY A 306 -20.49 -1.21 -15.22
CA GLY A 306 -19.73 -0.75 -16.36
C GLY A 306 -19.37 -1.88 -17.31
N VAL A 307 -18.88 -1.54 -18.50
CA VAL A 307 -18.36 -2.50 -19.48
C VAL A 307 -16.84 -2.40 -19.48
N GLY A 308 -16.18 -3.52 -19.24
CA GLY A 308 -14.73 -3.62 -19.18
C GLY A 308 -14.27 -4.13 -17.81
N VAL A 309 -12.96 -4.25 -17.67
CA VAL A 309 -12.35 -4.60 -16.37
C VAL A 309 -12.19 -3.33 -15.56
N MET A 310 -12.86 -3.23 -14.42
CA MET A 310 -12.58 -2.18 -13.45
C MET A 310 -11.29 -2.55 -12.70
N MET A 311 -10.27 -1.73 -12.88
CA MET A 311 -9.01 -1.84 -12.13
C MET A 311 -8.97 -0.79 -11.03
#